data_f7f9e91e3a21face1c4ce3f7e78051c9
#
_entry.id   f7f9e91e3a21face1c4ce3f7e78051c9
#
_cell.length_a   1.000
_cell.length_b   1.000
_cell.length_c   1.000
_cell.angle_alpha   90.00
_cell.angle_beta   90.00
_cell.angle_gamma   90.00
#
_symmetry.space_group_name_H-M   'P 1'
#
loop_
_entity.id
_entity.type
_entity.pdbx_description
1 polymer ?
#
loop_
_entity_poly.entity_id
_entity_poly.type
_entity_poly.pdbx_seq_one_letter_code
_entity_poly.pdbx_strand_id
1 'polypeptide(L)'
;MLSPADFLTATQWAGIGTLVLAALTALAFGLKWGLRFRLVGATGFAAVLTVGLLGLSFEPFSRIAVPGSIPYTTVYDSGASQIVITVPPAITPETLDATLHQAASNLFKPYRLGLPGQVATIRARTVVHDPDGISRLLYLGQIQPNPKGSEEPFQVQLNRDSWAKLPTQS
;
A
#
# COMPACT_ATOMS: atom_id res chain seq x y z
N MET A 1 9.45 2.60 11.90
CA MET A 1 8.98 1.59 10.93
C MET A 1 10.16 1.20 10.06
N LEU A 2 10.38 -0.10 9.80
CA LEU A 2 11.46 -0.55 8.91
C LEU A 2 11.12 -0.15 7.47
N SER A 3 12.08 0.46 6.78
CA SER A 3 11.95 0.88 5.39
C SER A 3 12.53 -0.17 4.43
N PRO A 4 12.16 -0.17 3.13
CA PRO A 4 12.81 -1.02 2.13
C PRO A 4 14.33 -0.82 2.07
N ALA A 5 14.82 0.40 2.34
CA ALA A 5 16.24 0.71 2.41
C ALA A 5 16.94 0.01 3.58
N ASP A 6 16.26 -0.13 4.74
CA ASP A 6 16.79 -0.87 5.88
C ASP A 6 16.96 -2.35 5.56
N PHE A 7 15.99 -2.94 4.83
CA PHE A 7 16.08 -4.33 4.36
C PHE A 7 17.20 -4.52 3.33
N LEU A 8 17.41 -3.54 2.44
CA LEU A 8 18.52 -3.60 1.48
C LEU A 8 19.87 -3.57 2.20
N THR A 9 20.00 -2.69 3.18
CA THR A 9 21.22 -2.60 4.02
C THR A 9 21.45 -3.89 4.80
N ALA A 10 20.41 -4.46 5.41
CA ALA A 10 20.47 -5.74 6.10
C ALA A 10 20.87 -6.88 5.14
N THR A 11 20.36 -6.87 3.90
CA THR A 11 20.73 -7.84 2.86
C THR A 11 22.21 -7.75 2.50
N GLN A 12 22.77 -6.55 2.38
CA GLN A 12 24.20 -6.35 2.08
C GLN A 12 25.07 -6.97 3.17
N TRP A 13 24.78 -6.69 4.43
CA TRP A 13 25.53 -7.26 5.56
C TRP A 13 25.36 -8.77 5.66
N ALA A 14 24.15 -9.29 5.49
CA ALA A 14 23.90 -10.73 5.45
C ALA A 14 24.63 -11.41 4.29
N GLY A 15 24.69 -10.76 3.12
CA GLY A 15 25.42 -11.23 1.94
C GLY A 15 26.92 -11.33 2.18
N ILE A 16 27.51 -10.29 2.75
CA ILE A 16 28.93 -10.27 3.15
C ILE A 16 29.19 -11.41 4.14
N GLY A 17 28.37 -11.56 5.19
CA GLY A 17 28.49 -12.65 6.15
C GLY A 17 28.39 -14.03 5.50
N THR A 18 27.48 -14.21 4.55
CA THR A 18 27.31 -15.45 3.79
C THR A 18 28.55 -15.78 2.96
N LEU A 19 29.16 -14.79 2.30
CA LEU A 19 30.39 -14.97 1.53
C LEU A 19 31.58 -15.35 2.45
N VAL A 20 31.69 -14.72 3.61
CA VAL A 20 32.71 -15.09 4.61
C VAL A 20 32.52 -16.52 5.09
N LEU A 21 31.26 -16.92 5.41
CA LEU A 21 30.96 -18.30 5.80
C LEU A 21 31.27 -19.30 4.68
N ALA A 22 30.98 -18.94 3.41
CA ALA A 22 31.31 -19.79 2.27
C ALA A 22 32.81 -19.97 2.11
N ALA A 23 33.62 -18.90 2.26
CA ALA A 23 35.06 -18.96 2.22
C ALA A 23 35.62 -19.82 3.35
N LEU A 24 35.12 -19.66 4.60
CA LEU A 24 35.49 -20.49 5.76
C LEU A 24 35.12 -21.95 5.53
N THR A 25 33.96 -22.22 4.93
CA THR A 25 33.55 -23.59 4.59
C THR A 25 34.51 -24.21 3.58
N ALA A 26 34.89 -23.50 2.54
CA ALA A 26 35.86 -23.97 1.55
C ALA A 26 37.22 -24.27 2.20
N LEU A 27 37.71 -23.38 3.06
CA LEU A 27 38.96 -23.59 3.83
C LEU A 27 38.86 -24.81 4.77
N ALA A 28 37.72 -25.01 5.47
CA ALA A 28 37.50 -26.14 6.35
C ALA A 28 37.51 -27.49 5.59
N PHE A 29 37.07 -27.51 4.33
CA PHE A 29 37.19 -28.69 3.48
C PHE A 29 38.63 -28.92 3.05
N GLY A 30 39.38 -27.88 2.66
CA GLY A 30 40.80 -27.98 2.31
C GLY A 30 41.66 -28.48 3.48
N LEU A 31 41.40 -27.95 4.68
CA LEU A 31 42.13 -28.33 5.91
C LEU A 31 41.59 -29.60 6.61
N LYS A 32 40.56 -30.24 6.04
CA LYS A 32 39.89 -31.43 6.58
C LYS A 32 39.39 -31.28 8.02
N TRP A 33 38.90 -30.08 8.39
CA TRP A 33 38.37 -29.81 9.75
C TRP A 33 37.12 -30.66 10.04
N GLY A 34 36.98 -31.12 11.28
CA GLY A 34 35.80 -31.89 11.71
C GLY A 34 34.47 -31.12 11.62
N LEU A 35 34.52 -29.77 11.60
CA LEU A 35 33.35 -28.90 11.52
C LEU A 35 32.86 -28.62 10.07
N ARG A 36 33.56 -29.10 9.06
CA ARG A 36 33.27 -28.79 7.63
C ARG A 36 31.81 -28.98 7.24
N PHE A 37 31.16 -30.06 7.66
CA PHE A 37 29.76 -30.35 7.33
C PHE A 37 28.78 -29.43 8.06
N ARG A 38 29.09 -29.01 9.30
CA ARG A 38 28.27 -28.04 10.03
C ARG A 38 28.33 -26.65 9.38
N LEU A 39 29.50 -26.27 8.90
CA LEU A 39 29.68 -25.00 8.16
C LEU A 39 28.89 -24.97 6.86
N VAL A 40 28.73 -26.07 6.13
CA VAL A 40 27.84 -26.15 4.96
C VAL A 40 26.41 -25.79 5.33
N GLY A 41 25.88 -26.37 6.42
CA GLY A 41 24.52 -26.06 6.89
C GLY A 41 24.36 -24.59 7.28
N ALA A 42 25.33 -24.04 8.03
CA ALA A 42 25.32 -22.62 8.42
C ALA A 42 25.38 -21.68 7.20
N THR A 43 26.23 -21.98 6.22
CA THR A 43 26.34 -21.21 4.98
C THR A 43 25.05 -21.29 4.15
N GLY A 44 24.47 -22.48 4.04
CA GLY A 44 23.19 -22.66 3.34
C GLY A 44 22.05 -21.87 3.99
N PHE A 45 21.95 -21.91 5.33
CA PHE A 45 20.97 -21.10 6.05
C PHE A 45 21.18 -19.60 5.85
N ALA A 46 22.43 -19.12 5.95
CA ALA A 46 22.77 -17.71 5.73
C ALA A 46 22.42 -17.26 4.29
N ALA A 47 22.64 -18.12 3.29
CA ALA A 47 22.28 -17.85 1.91
C ALA A 47 20.76 -17.68 1.75
N VAL A 48 19.96 -18.59 2.32
CA VAL A 48 18.49 -18.50 2.29
C VAL A 48 18.00 -17.23 3.00
N LEU A 49 18.59 -16.89 4.15
CA LEU A 49 18.27 -15.67 4.88
C LEU A 49 18.57 -14.42 4.04
N THR A 50 19.72 -14.38 3.38
CA THR A 50 20.12 -13.27 2.50
C THR A 50 19.13 -13.09 1.36
N VAL A 51 18.73 -14.18 0.68
CA VAL A 51 17.73 -14.13 -0.40
C VAL A 51 16.37 -13.68 0.14
N GLY A 52 15.96 -14.14 1.31
CA GLY A 52 14.71 -13.71 1.96
C GLY A 52 14.71 -12.20 2.27
N LEU A 53 15.79 -11.67 2.84
CA LEU A 53 15.94 -10.22 3.09
C LEU A 53 15.94 -9.41 1.79
N LEU A 54 16.59 -9.92 0.74
CA LEU A 54 16.55 -9.30 -0.58
C LEU A 54 15.12 -9.25 -1.13
N GLY A 55 14.37 -10.34 -1.02
CA GLY A 55 12.96 -10.39 -1.42
C GLY A 55 12.13 -9.33 -0.71
N LEU A 56 12.32 -9.15 0.60
CA LEU A 56 11.64 -8.11 1.39
C LEU A 56 12.01 -6.69 0.98
N SER A 57 13.20 -6.48 0.40
CA SER A 57 13.61 -5.15 -0.07
C SER A 57 12.90 -4.71 -1.37
N PHE A 58 12.39 -5.65 -2.17
CA PHE A 58 11.68 -5.35 -3.42
C PHE A 58 10.19 -5.06 -3.20
N GLU A 59 9.62 -5.46 -2.07
CA GLU A 59 8.21 -5.24 -1.80
C GLU A 59 8.02 -3.94 -1.01
N PRO A 60 7.35 -2.92 -1.58
CA PRO A 60 7.09 -1.68 -0.87
C PRO A 60 6.04 -1.95 0.23
N PHE A 61 6.49 -2.28 1.44
CA PHE A 61 5.63 -2.38 2.62
C PHE A 61 5.11 -1.00 3.08
N SER A 62 5.72 0.07 2.64
CA SER A 62 5.27 1.42 2.91
C SER A 62 4.29 1.88 1.83
N ARG A 63 3.01 1.93 2.16
CA ARG A 63 2.07 2.74 1.39
C ARG A 63 2.57 4.18 1.49
N ILE A 64 2.89 4.78 0.36
CA ILE A 64 3.25 6.20 0.32
C ILE A 64 2.03 6.96 0.81
N ALA A 65 2.12 7.56 2.01
CA ALA A 65 1.04 8.36 2.55
C ALA A 65 0.99 9.68 1.79
N VAL A 66 -0.15 10.01 1.20
CA VAL A 66 -0.39 11.32 0.62
C VAL A 66 -0.52 12.32 1.76
N PRO A 67 0.28 13.40 1.82
CA PRO A 67 0.18 14.40 2.88
C PRO A 67 -1.25 14.95 2.97
N GLY A 68 -1.78 15.05 4.19
CA GLY A 68 -3.15 15.53 4.43
C GLY A 68 -4.25 14.47 4.28
N SER A 69 -3.92 13.24 3.89
CA SER A 69 -4.89 12.15 3.86
C SER A 69 -5.20 11.62 5.26
N ILE A 70 -6.44 11.16 5.47
CA ILE A 70 -6.88 10.50 6.70
C ILE A 70 -7.16 9.01 6.46
N PRO A 71 -7.18 8.20 7.51
CA PRO A 71 -7.58 6.80 7.42
C PRO A 71 -9.00 6.65 6.88
N TYR A 72 -9.18 5.71 5.96
CA TYR A 72 -10.47 5.37 5.38
C TYR A 72 -10.71 3.85 5.49
N THR A 73 -11.97 3.43 5.41
CA THR A 73 -12.34 2.01 5.36
C THR A 73 -13.01 1.70 4.04
N THR A 74 -12.56 0.65 3.37
CA THR A 74 -13.24 0.14 2.16
C THR A 74 -14.45 -0.66 2.59
N VAL A 75 -15.63 -0.22 2.16
CA VAL A 75 -16.92 -0.85 2.54
C VAL A 75 -17.56 -1.62 1.41
N TYR A 76 -17.12 -1.39 0.17
CA TYR A 76 -17.55 -2.14 -1.00
C TYR A 76 -16.43 -2.15 -2.04
N ASP A 77 -16.21 -3.30 -2.64
CA ASP A 77 -15.29 -3.48 -3.76
C ASP A 77 -15.88 -4.53 -4.71
N SER A 78 -16.23 -4.11 -5.92
CA SER A 78 -16.74 -5.02 -6.96
C SER A 78 -15.65 -5.89 -7.60
N GLY A 79 -14.38 -5.68 -7.24
CA GLY A 79 -13.24 -6.33 -7.89
C GLY A 79 -12.88 -5.74 -9.26
N ALA A 80 -13.77 -4.99 -9.89
CA ALA A 80 -13.59 -4.44 -11.24
C ALA A 80 -13.65 -2.91 -11.27
N SER A 81 -14.86 -2.35 -11.34
CA SER A 81 -15.04 -0.93 -11.69
C SER A 81 -15.48 -0.02 -10.54
N GLN A 82 -16.02 -0.57 -9.45
CA GLN A 82 -16.55 0.24 -8.36
C GLN A 82 -15.96 -0.13 -7.01
N ILE A 83 -15.46 0.90 -6.32
CA ILE A 83 -14.99 0.82 -4.94
C ILE A 83 -15.68 1.92 -4.15
N VAL A 84 -16.13 1.60 -2.95
CA VAL A 84 -16.70 2.59 -2.02
C VAL A 84 -15.88 2.59 -0.74
N ILE A 85 -15.40 3.77 -0.38
CA ILE A 85 -14.71 4.01 0.89
C ILE A 85 -15.59 4.82 1.81
N THR A 86 -15.46 4.61 3.11
CA THR A 86 -16.10 5.42 4.15
C THR A 86 -15.10 6.34 4.79
N VAL A 87 -15.51 7.60 4.99
CA VAL A 87 -14.73 8.65 5.66
C VAL A 87 -15.57 9.27 6.79
N PRO A 88 -14.94 9.87 7.81
CA PRO A 88 -15.65 10.57 8.88
C PRO A 88 -16.49 11.75 8.35
N PRO A 89 -17.61 12.11 8.98
CA PRO A 89 -18.43 13.25 8.54
C PRO A 89 -17.75 14.61 8.77
N ALA A 90 -16.74 14.66 9.65
CA ALA A 90 -15.95 15.85 9.96
C ALA A 90 -14.78 16.11 9.01
N ILE A 91 -14.82 15.56 7.79
CA ILE A 91 -13.76 15.74 6.77
C ILE A 91 -13.90 17.09 6.07
N THR A 92 -12.78 17.70 5.67
CA THR A 92 -12.76 18.90 4.80
C THR A 92 -12.61 18.52 3.33
N PRO A 93 -12.97 19.41 2.37
CA PRO A 93 -12.78 19.14 0.94
C PRO A 93 -11.34 18.79 0.57
N GLU A 94 -10.36 19.51 1.13
CA GLU A 94 -8.94 19.31 0.87
C GLU A 94 -8.47 17.96 1.42
N THR A 95 -8.91 17.61 2.63
CA THR A 95 -8.59 16.32 3.25
C THR A 95 -9.24 15.17 2.50
N LEU A 96 -10.46 15.36 1.96
CA LEU A 96 -11.12 14.38 1.13
C LEU A 96 -10.37 14.16 -0.18
N ASP A 97 -9.92 15.22 -0.83
CA ASP A 97 -9.13 15.15 -2.05
C ASP A 97 -7.85 14.33 -1.83
N ALA A 98 -7.07 14.67 -0.82
CA ALA A 98 -5.86 13.92 -0.44
C ALA A 98 -6.18 12.44 -0.11
N THR A 99 -7.31 12.19 0.57
CA THR A 99 -7.74 10.83 0.93
C THR A 99 -8.17 10.02 -0.30
N LEU A 100 -8.84 10.64 -1.27
CA LEU A 100 -9.20 10.01 -2.54
C LEU A 100 -7.96 9.68 -3.36
N HIS A 101 -6.97 10.57 -3.43
CA HIS A 101 -5.68 10.29 -4.05
C HIS A 101 -4.93 9.14 -3.36
N GLN A 102 -4.94 9.10 -2.04
CA GLN A 102 -4.40 7.98 -1.26
C GLN A 102 -5.12 6.67 -1.56
N ALA A 103 -6.45 6.70 -1.62
CA ALA A 103 -7.26 5.54 -1.97
C ALA A 103 -6.99 5.07 -3.41
N ALA A 104 -6.84 6.00 -4.37
CA ALA A 104 -6.51 5.70 -5.74
C ALA A 104 -5.16 4.98 -5.87
N SER A 105 -4.12 5.49 -5.21
CA SER A 105 -2.78 4.88 -5.22
C SER A 105 -2.77 3.47 -4.60
N ASN A 106 -3.61 3.23 -3.59
CA ASN A 106 -3.68 1.95 -2.90
C ASN A 106 -4.55 0.91 -3.62
N LEU A 107 -5.65 1.34 -4.25
CA LEU A 107 -6.73 0.47 -4.72
C LEU A 107 -6.78 0.32 -6.25
N PHE A 108 -6.31 1.29 -7.02
CA PHE A 108 -6.19 1.12 -8.47
C PHE A 108 -4.98 0.26 -8.80
N LYS A 109 -5.23 -1.01 -9.08
CA LYS A 109 -4.18 -1.99 -9.47
C LYS A 109 -4.22 -2.19 -10.98
N PRO A 110 -3.04 -2.32 -11.66
CA PRO A 110 -2.98 -2.51 -13.11
C PRO A 110 -3.70 -3.76 -13.62
N TYR A 111 -3.88 -4.74 -12.76
CA TYR A 111 -4.51 -6.03 -13.04
C TYR A 111 -5.98 -6.13 -12.61
N ARG A 112 -6.63 -5.03 -12.22
CA ARG A 112 -8.08 -5.05 -12.02
C ARG A 112 -8.77 -5.33 -13.34
N LEU A 113 -9.41 -6.49 -13.40
CA LEU A 113 -10.14 -6.96 -14.58
C LEU A 113 -11.48 -6.21 -14.65
N GLY A 114 -11.46 -5.02 -15.22
CA GLY A 114 -12.67 -4.34 -15.67
C GLY A 114 -13.04 -4.83 -17.07
N LEU A 115 -14.33 -4.82 -17.39
CA LEU A 115 -14.77 -5.02 -18.77
C LEU A 115 -14.22 -3.89 -19.66
N PRO A 116 -13.91 -4.16 -20.93
CA PRO A 116 -13.47 -3.13 -21.86
C PRO A 116 -14.46 -1.95 -21.87
N GLY A 117 -13.95 -0.72 -21.63
CA GLY A 117 -14.76 0.50 -21.55
C GLY A 117 -15.27 0.86 -20.15
N GLN A 118 -15.05 0.04 -19.12
CA GLN A 118 -15.37 0.41 -17.73
C GLN A 118 -14.20 1.18 -17.10
N VAL A 119 -14.51 2.36 -16.58
CA VAL A 119 -13.57 3.17 -15.82
C VAL A 119 -13.70 2.83 -14.34
N ALA A 120 -12.60 2.42 -13.72
CA ALA A 120 -12.58 2.18 -12.28
C ALA A 120 -12.87 3.48 -11.52
N THR A 121 -13.83 3.44 -10.60
CA THR A 121 -14.26 4.61 -9.82
C THR A 121 -14.20 4.30 -8.33
N ILE A 122 -13.54 5.16 -7.55
CA ILE A 122 -13.61 5.12 -6.09
C ILE A 122 -14.55 6.23 -5.64
N ARG A 123 -15.56 5.89 -4.85
CA ARG A 123 -16.51 6.83 -4.25
C ARG A 123 -16.30 6.93 -2.76
N ALA A 124 -16.19 8.14 -2.24
CA ALA A 124 -16.14 8.38 -0.82
C ALA A 124 -17.55 8.68 -0.30
N ARG A 125 -17.96 7.95 0.72
CA ARG A 125 -19.23 8.18 1.43
C ARG A 125 -18.99 8.46 2.90
N THR A 126 -19.94 9.15 3.49
CA THR A 126 -20.08 9.27 4.96
C THR A 126 -21.48 8.89 5.40
N VAL A 127 -21.63 8.55 6.67
CA VAL A 127 -22.93 8.31 7.28
C VAL A 127 -23.16 9.39 8.32
N VAL A 128 -24.26 10.11 8.16
CA VAL A 128 -24.70 11.13 9.11
C VAL A 128 -25.91 10.58 9.87
N HIS A 129 -25.86 10.65 11.19
CA HIS A 129 -26.93 10.25 12.08
C HIS A 129 -27.73 11.49 12.49
N ASP A 130 -29.00 11.56 12.07
CA ASP A 130 -29.88 12.64 12.47
C ASP A 130 -30.39 12.43 13.90
N PRO A 131 -30.77 13.51 14.62
CA PRO A 131 -31.34 13.42 15.95
C PRO A 131 -32.60 12.54 16.04
N ASP A 132 -33.32 12.43 14.94
CA ASP A 132 -34.54 11.62 14.81
C ASP A 132 -34.26 10.11 14.66
N GLY A 133 -33.02 9.68 14.83
CA GLY A 133 -32.61 8.27 14.70
C GLY A 133 -32.46 7.77 13.26
N ILE A 134 -32.61 8.61 12.26
CA ILE A 134 -32.43 8.26 10.85
C ILE A 134 -30.97 8.44 10.47
N SER A 135 -30.39 7.43 9.82
CA SER A 135 -29.04 7.51 9.28
C SER A 135 -29.10 7.79 7.78
N ARG A 136 -28.47 8.87 7.36
CA ARG A 136 -28.36 9.24 5.95
C ARG A 136 -26.97 8.95 5.41
N LEU A 137 -26.94 8.38 4.23
CA LEU A 137 -25.71 8.08 3.51
C LEU A 137 -25.48 9.16 2.47
N LEU A 138 -24.33 9.86 2.56
CA LEU A 138 -23.96 10.94 1.66
C LEU A 138 -22.68 10.56 0.89
N TYR A 139 -22.72 10.66 -0.43
CA TYR A 139 -21.53 10.54 -1.27
C TYR A 139 -20.90 11.92 -1.45
N LEU A 140 -19.70 12.10 -0.88
CA LEU A 140 -19.00 13.38 -0.83
C LEU A 140 -18.18 13.68 -2.09
N GLY A 141 -17.71 12.64 -2.76
CA GLY A 141 -16.91 12.76 -3.96
C GLY A 141 -16.52 11.43 -4.55
N GLN A 142 -15.86 11.50 -5.70
CA GLN A 142 -15.31 10.32 -6.39
C GLN A 142 -14.00 10.67 -7.09
N ILE A 143 -13.19 9.64 -7.35
CA ILE A 143 -11.96 9.74 -8.12
C ILE A 143 -11.93 8.66 -9.20
N GLN A 144 -11.46 9.05 -10.37
CA GLN A 144 -11.32 8.19 -11.55
C GLN A 144 -9.93 8.37 -12.17
N PRO A 145 -9.36 7.34 -12.80
CA PRO A 145 -8.16 7.52 -13.59
C PRO A 145 -8.45 8.38 -14.82
N ASN A 146 -7.54 9.30 -15.11
CA ASN A 146 -7.61 10.10 -16.33
C ASN A 146 -7.24 9.25 -17.55
N PRO A 147 -7.73 9.62 -18.75
CA PRO A 147 -7.28 9.00 -20.00
C PRO A 147 -5.76 9.07 -20.14
N LYS A 148 -5.16 8.06 -20.77
CA LYS A 148 -3.72 8.03 -21.05
C LYS A 148 -3.29 9.28 -21.82
N GLY A 149 -2.31 10.01 -21.29
CA GLY A 149 -1.77 11.24 -21.89
C GLY A 149 -2.13 12.53 -21.15
N SER A 150 -2.91 12.48 -20.09
CA SER A 150 -3.15 13.62 -19.19
C SER A 150 -1.96 13.83 -18.25
N GLU A 151 -1.63 15.10 -17.92
CA GLU A 151 -0.58 15.43 -16.96
C GLU A 151 -0.89 14.89 -15.56
N GLU A 152 -2.17 14.89 -15.18
CA GLU A 152 -2.62 14.32 -13.90
C GLU A 152 -3.13 12.89 -14.11
N PRO A 153 -2.68 11.94 -13.28
CA PRO A 153 -3.09 10.54 -13.41
C PRO A 153 -4.54 10.28 -13.00
N PHE A 154 -5.13 11.16 -12.18
CA PHE A 154 -6.47 11.00 -11.62
C PHE A 154 -7.27 12.29 -11.69
N GLN A 155 -8.59 12.15 -11.84
CA GLN A 155 -9.55 13.24 -11.75
C GLN A 155 -10.44 13.06 -10.52
N VAL A 156 -10.48 14.09 -9.66
CA VAL A 156 -11.37 14.14 -8.51
C VAL A 156 -12.59 14.98 -8.82
N GLN A 157 -13.77 14.49 -8.44
CA GLN A 157 -15.04 15.20 -8.53
C GLN A 157 -15.69 15.23 -7.15
N LEU A 158 -15.89 16.42 -6.60
CA LEU A 158 -16.58 16.63 -5.32
C LEU A 158 -18.07 16.88 -5.55
N ASN A 159 -18.93 16.30 -4.73
CA ASN A 159 -20.38 16.48 -4.79
C ASN A 159 -20.82 17.59 -3.85
N ARG A 160 -20.97 18.82 -4.37
CA ARG A 160 -21.33 20.03 -3.61
C ARG A 160 -22.66 19.89 -2.89
N ASP A 161 -23.66 19.23 -3.48
CA ASP A 161 -24.99 19.07 -2.88
C ASP A 161 -24.96 18.18 -1.62
N SER A 162 -24.08 17.20 -1.62
CA SER A 162 -23.89 16.33 -0.44
C SER A 162 -23.12 17.04 0.65
N TRP A 163 -22.18 17.92 0.30
CA TRP A 163 -21.44 18.74 1.27
C TRP A 163 -22.36 19.71 2.02
N ALA A 164 -23.32 20.32 1.33
CA ALA A 164 -24.29 21.22 1.96
C ALA A 164 -25.21 20.55 3.00
N LYS A 165 -25.28 19.21 2.98
CA LYS A 165 -26.09 18.40 3.90
C LYS A 165 -25.31 17.86 5.10
N LEU A 166 -24.01 18.13 5.18
CA LEU A 166 -23.21 17.77 6.34
C LEU A 166 -23.58 18.65 7.55
N PRO A 167 -23.62 18.12 8.75
CA PRO A 167 -23.82 18.93 9.95
C PRO A 167 -22.66 19.93 10.08
N THR A 168 -23.03 21.20 10.28
CA THR A 168 -22.03 22.27 10.51
C THR A 168 -21.26 21.92 11.78
N GLN A 169 -19.95 21.86 11.69
CA GLN A 169 -19.09 21.67 12.86
C GLN A 169 -19.17 22.96 13.70
N SER A 170 -19.78 22.87 14.84
CA SER A 170 -19.77 23.91 15.89
C SER A 170 -18.71 23.57 16.93
#